data_9859b5323a56f221b19fd69264483c89
#
_entry.id   9859b5323a56f221b19fd69264483c89
#
_cell.length_a   1.000
_cell.length_b   1.000
_cell.length_c   1.000
_cell.angle_alpha   90.00
_cell.angle_beta   90.00
_cell.angle_gamma   90.00
#
_symmetry.space_group_name_H-M   'P 1'
#
loop_
_entity.id
_entity.type
_entity.pdbx_description
1 polymer ?
#
loop_
_entity_poly.entity_id
_entity_poly.type
_entity_poly.pdbx_seq_one_letter_code
_entity_poly.pdbx_strand_id
1 'polypeptide(L)'
;MWTTLGEVISIKSGNAIKVRNNKNGSFPIYGGNGISGYSDEYNIDKPTIVIGRVGFYCGSIHYVKSKVWVTDNAFITSIYGNVYDIDFLYYLLTYCNLRQYSNSTAQPVISGKTIYPVHVPVPPIKEQRKIVEKIEFWLSCISQLEFSQSKVKSTIKQVKSKILDLAIHGKLVQQDPNDEPASELLKRINPKAEITCDTPQYGKLPKGWCLIQGKYLYKPMKSTKPKGSFFNYIDIDSIDNAKQSIDCVKVVKTENAPSRASRHTQKGDIVFSMVRPYLKNIAIVPDNDCIASTGFYVCSPSNVEISKYCYYVMISDYTVSGLNQFMKGDNSPSINKSDIDNWLFPLPPLTEQHRIVAKIEELFAQLDKIEASL
;
A
#
# COMPACT_ATOMS: atom_id res chain seq x y z
N MET A 1 12.14 -28.99 -34.77
CA MET A 1 10.98 -29.57 -35.50
C MET A 1 9.72 -28.98 -34.87
N TRP A 2 8.64 -28.82 -35.62
CA TRP A 2 7.34 -28.39 -35.15
C TRP A 2 6.34 -29.53 -35.26
N THR A 3 5.43 -29.66 -34.29
CA THR A 3 4.37 -30.67 -34.26
C THR A 3 3.13 -30.09 -33.57
N THR A 4 2.07 -30.89 -33.43
CA THR A 4 0.92 -30.47 -32.65
C THR A 4 1.02 -30.96 -31.18
N LEU A 5 0.40 -30.23 -30.26
CA LEU A 5 0.44 -30.56 -28.85
C LEU A 5 -0.11 -31.99 -28.60
N GLY A 6 -1.15 -32.42 -29.33
CA GLY A 6 -1.75 -33.73 -29.20
C GLY A 6 -0.86 -34.90 -29.64
N GLU A 7 0.22 -34.63 -30.40
CA GLU A 7 1.21 -35.66 -30.79
C GLU A 7 2.30 -35.86 -29.72
N VAL A 8 2.42 -34.96 -28.76
CA VAL A 8 3.50 -34.99 -27.77
C VAL A 8 3.00 -35.13 -26.33
N ILE A 9 1.73 -34.78 -26.03
CA ILE A 9 1.13 -34.97 -24.72
C ILE A 9 -0.29 -35.54 -24.82
N SER A 10 -0.70 -36.20 -23.72
CA SER A 10 -2.12 -36.46 -23.45
C SER A 10 -2.55 -35.75 -22.19
N ILE A 11 -3.84 -35.39 -22.13
CA ILE A 11 -4.47 -34.83 -20.95
C ILE A 11 -5.62 -35.72 -20.48
N LYS A 12 -5.75 -35.89 -19.19
CA LYS A 12 -6.83 -36.65 -18.54
C LYS A 12 -7.41 -35.85 -17.41
N SER A 13 -8.74 -35.77 -17.27
CA SER A 13 -9.39 -35.17 -16.11
C SER A 13 -8.97 -35.87 -14.83
N GLY A 14 -8.73 -35.10 -13.78
CA GLY A 14 -8.59 -35.65 -12.44
C GLY A 14 -9.91 -36.23 -11.90
N ASN A 15 -9.96 -36.53 -10.62
CA ASN A 15 -11.09 -37.21 -9.99
C ASN A 15 -11.86 -36.24 -9.09
N ALA A 16 -13.20 -36.32 -9.13
CA ALA A 16 -14.03 -35.58 -8.18
C ALA A 16 -13.65 -35.94 -6.73
N ILE A 17 -13.55 -34.94 -5.89
CA ILE A 17 -13.26 -35.15 -4.48
C ILE A 17 -14.55 -35.14 -3.66
N LYS A 18 -14.78 -36.16 -2.87
CA LYS A 18 -15.99 -36.28 -2.03
C LYS A 18 -15.90 -35.53 -0.71
N VAL A 19 -14.71 -35.33 -0.20
CA VAL A 19 -14.46 -34.63 1.08
C VAL A 19 -13.89 -33.24 0.77
N ARG A 20 -14.69 -32.23 1.01
CA ARG A 20 -14.26 -30.82 0.87
C ARG A 20 -13.58 -30.34 2.16
N ASN A 21 -12.36 -29.82 2.01
CA ASN A 21 -11.65 -29.03 3.02
C ASN A 21 -11.42 -29.69 4.38
N ASN A 22 -10.51 -30.63 4.42
CA ASN A 22 -9.80 -30.87 5.66
C ASN A 22 -8.68 -29.79 5.78
N LYS A 23 -8.88 -28.78 6.65
CA LYS A 23 -7.85 -27.74 6.90
C LYS A 23 -6.51 -28.32 7.35
N ASN A 24 -6.49 -29.56 7.79
CA ASN A 24 -5.33 -30.28 8.30
C ASN A 24 -4.83 -31.37 7.34
N GLY A 25 -5.36 -31.46 6.12
CA GLY A 25 -4.91 -32.42 5.12
C GLY A 25 -3.46 -32.20 4.69
N SER A 26 -2.75 -33.30 4.41
CA SER A 26 -1.31 -33.27 4.08
C SER A 26 -1.03 -32.98 2.60
N PHE A 27 -2.00 -33.23 1.70
CA PHE A 27 -1.81 -33.12 0.25
C PHE A 27 -2.68 -32.00 -0.34
N PRO A 28 -2.09 -31.10 -1.15
CA PRO A 28 -2.87 -30.02 -1.78
C PRO A 28 -3.85 -30.60 -2.82
N ILE A 29 -5.02 -29.99 -2.92
CA ILE A 29 -6.05 -30.26 -3.91
C ILE A 29 -5.94 -29.22 -5.01
N TYR A 30 -5.65 -29.66 -6.23
CA TYR A 30 -5.59 -28.82 -7.41
C TYR A 30 -6.89 -28.85 -8.19
N GLY A 31 -7.49 -27.69 -8.38
CA GLY A 31 -8.65 -27.42 -9.24
C GLY A 31 -8.29 -26.59 -10.46
N GLY A 32 -9.30 -26.00 -11.09
CA GLY A 32 -9.14 -25.17 -12.29
C GLY A 32 -8.33 -23.88 -12.07
N ASN A 33 -8.14 -23.45 -10.82
CA ASN A 33 -7.40 -22.24 -10.42
C ASN A 33 -6.23 -22.53 -9.47
N GLY A 34 -5.62 -23.69 -9.58
CA GLY A 34 -4.56 -24.08 -8.65
C GLY A 34 -5.11 -24.70 -7.36
N ILE A 35 -4.44 -24.46 -6.21
CA ILE A 35 -4.78 -25.07 -4.94
C ILE A 35 -6.13 -24.54 -4.44
N SER A 36 -7.09 -25.46 -4.22
CA SER A 36 -8.43 -25.16 -3.70
C SER A 36 -8.66 -25.65 -2.26
N GLY A 37 -7.72 -26.38 -1.68
CA GLY A 37 -7.77 -26.93 -0.33
C GLY A 37 -6.72 -28.02 -0.12
N TYR A 38 -6.92 -28.82 0.94
CA TYR A 38 -6.03 -29.92 1.28
C TYR A 38 -6.83 -31.20 1.55
N SER A 39 -6.20 -32.37 1.33
CA SER A 39 -6.75 -33.72 1.50
C SER A 39 -5.76 -34.62 2.24
N ASP A 40 -6.25 -35.68 2.84
CA ASP A 40 -5.44 -36.77 3.39
C ASP A 40 -5.09 -37.83 2.33
N GLU A 41 -5.71 -37.75 1.15
CA GLU A 41 -5.51 -38.65 0.02
C GLU A 41 -4.89 -37.90 -1.16
N TYR A 42 -4.20 -38.61 -2.04
CA TYR A 42 -3.65 -38.10 -3.29
C TYR A 42 -4.00 -39.06 -4.45
N ASN A 43 -4.12 -38.55 -5.66
CA ASN A 43 -4.28 -39.33 -6.89
C ASN A 43 -3.09 -39.21 -7.86
N ILE A 44 -2.11 -38.35 -7.50
CA ILE A 44 -0.83 -38.20 -8.24
C ILE A 44 0.30 -38.24 -7.21
N ASP A 45 1.34 -39.01 -7.49
CA ASP A 45 2.52 -39.24 -6.62
C ASP A 45 3.84 -38.86 -7.26
N LYS A 46 3.83 -38.37 -8.50
CA LYS A 46 5.01 -37.99 -9.29
C LYS A 46 4.88 -36.57 -9.84
N PRO A 47 6.01 -35.93 -10.18
CA PRO A 47 5.98 -34.61 -10.83
C PRO A 47 5.09 -34.61 -12.06
N THR A 48 4.17 -33.65 -12.14
CA THR A 48 3.22 -33.55 -13.25
C THR A 48 2.85 -32.08 -13.52
N ILE A 49 2.38 -31.83 -14.73
CA ILE A 49 1.76 -30.54 -15.08
C ILE A 49 0.25 -30.69 -14.99
N VAL A 50 -0.36 -29.81 -14.23
CA VAL A 50 -1.81 -29.70 -14.08
C VAL A 50 -2.30 -28.49 -14.84
N ILE A 51 -3.32 -28.68 -15.69
CA ILE A 51 -3.91 -27.62 -16.53
C ILE A 51 -5.32 -27.35 -16.06
N GLY A 52 -5.65 -26.11 -15.71
CA GLY A 52 -7.00 -25.71 -15.35
C GLY A 52 -7.99 -25.96 -16.48
N ARG A 53 -9.09 -26.71 -16.23
CA ARG A 53 -10.04 -27.12 -17.25
C ARG A 53 -11.22 -26.15 -17.39
N VAL A 54 -11.78 -25.70 -16.26
CA VAL A 54 -13.07 -25.01 -16.19
C VAL A 54 -12.96 -23.73 -15.39
N GLY A 55 -13.74 -22.70 -15.78
CA GLY A 55 -13.88 -21.44 -15.07
C GLY A 55 -12.97 -20.34 -15.58
N PHE A 56 -12.99 -19.20 -14.90
CA PHE A 56 -12.25 -17.99 -15.28
C PHE A 56 -10.75 -18.24 -15.52
N TYR A 57 -10.16 -19.17 -14.79
CA TYR A 57 -8.74 -19.55 -14.89
C TYR A 57 -8.48 -20.82 -15.71
N CYS A 58 -9.43 -21.23 -16.58
CA CYS A 58 -9.20 -22.34 -17.48
C CYS A 58 -7.97 -22.04 -18.37
N GLY A 59 -7.15 -23.07 -18.61
CA GLY A 59 -5.87 -22.92 -19.30
C GLY A 59 -4.70 -22.49 -18.41
N SER A 60 -4.90 -22.27 -17.11
CA SER A 60 -3.80 -22.05 -16.18
C SER A 60 -2.90 -23.29 -16.07
N ILE A 61 -1.60 -23.07 -15.99
CA ILE A 61 -0.59 -24.15 -15.95
C ILE A 61 0.04 -24.18 -14.55
N HIS A 62 0.04 -25.35 -13.93
CA HIS A 62 0.64 -25.55 -12.62
C HIS A 62 1.61 -26.74 -12.65
N TYR A 63 2.86 -26.50 -12.29
CA TYR A 63 3.84 -27.56 -12.13
C TYR A 63 3.83 -28.08 -10.70
N VAL A 64 3.46 -29.32 -10.54
CA VAL A 64 3.33 -29.98 -9.25
C VAL A 64 4.46 -30.99 -9.08
N LYS A 65 5.29 -30.79 -8.05
CA LYS A 65 6.49 -31.63 -7.79
C LYS A 65 6.27 -32.67 -6.69
N SER A 66 5.16 -32.60 -5.96
CA SER A 66 4.83 -33.44 -4.81
C SER A 66 3.51 -34.20 -5.00
N LYS A 67 3.18 -35.06 -4.04
CA LYS A 67 1.88 -35.77 -4.02
C LYS A 67 0.73 -34.76 -3.91
N VAL A 68 -0.29 -34.93 -4.76
CA VAL A 68 -1.45 -34.03 -4.84
C VAL A 68 -2.71 -34.78 -5.20
N TRP A 69 -3.86 -34.18 -4.90
CA TRP A 69 -5.14 -34.56 -5.49
C TRP A 69 -5.49 -33.59 -6.61
N VAL A 70 -5.65 -34.09 -7.82
CA VAL A 70 -6.13 -33.30 -8.95
C VAL A 70 -7.60 -33.59 -9.16
N THR A 71 -8.43 -32.52 -9.15
CA THR A 71 -9.88 -32.65 -9.31
C THR A 71 -10.30 -32.78 -10.77
N ASP A 72 -11.55 -33.13 -11.02
CA ASP A 72 -12.18 -33.18 -12.34
C ASP A 72 -12.27 -31.81 -13.05
N ASN A 73 -12.06 -30.70 -12.32
CA ASN A 73 -11.95 -29.34 -12.88
C ASN A 73 -10.55 -28.99 -13.42
N ALA A 74 -9.64 -29.94 -13.41
CA ALA A 74 -8.30 -29.79 -13.97
C ALA A 74 -7.88 -31.05 -14.75
N PHE A 75 -6.93 -30.88 -15.66
CA PHE A 75 -6.31 -31.99 -16.42
C PHE A 75 -4.95 -32.33 -15.83
N ILE A 76 -4.66 -33.63 -15.79
CA ILE A 76 -3.35 -34.20 -15.54
C ILE A 76 -2.70 -34.41 -16.90
N THR A 77 -1.49 -33.91 -17.09
CA THR A 77 -0.73 -34.04 -18.34
C THR A 77 0.22 -35.23 -18.29
N SER A 78 0.26 -36.00 -19.35
CA SER A 78 1.24 -37.08 -19.57
C SER A 78 2.00 -36.82 -20.86
N ILE A 79 3.33 -36.96 -20.84
CA ILE A 79 4.20 -36.73 -21.98
C ILE A 79 4.36 -38.07 -22.74
N TYR A 80 4.24 -38.06 -24.06
CA TYR A 80 4.52 -39.24 -24.87
C TYR A 80 6.02 -39.44 -25.06
N GLY A 81 6.52 -40.60 -24.67
CA GLY A 81 7.94 -40.89 -24.74
C GLY A 81 8.81 -39.91 -23.94
N ASN A 82 10.03 -39.71 -24.37
CA ASN A 82 10.96 -38.74 -23.79
C ASN A 82 11.14 -37.51 -24.69
N VAL A 83 10.04 -37.04 -25.26
CA VAL A 83 10.09 -35.91 -26.24
C VAL A 83 10.33 -34.58 -25.56
N TYR A 84 9.77 -34.41 -24.36
CA TYR A 84 9.93 -33.20 -23.56
C TYR A 84 10.55 -33.45 -22.18
N ASP A 85 11.46 -32.58 -21.83
CA ASP A 85 11.77 -32.30 -20.41
C ASP A 85 10.56 -31.62 -19.76
N ILE A 86 10.18 -32.02 -18.55
CA ILE A 86 8.96 -31.55 -17.89
C ILE A 86 9.02 -30.05 -17.54
N ASP A 87 10.20 -29.55 -17.17
CA ASP A 87 10.41 -28.14 -16.86
C ASP A 87 10.27 -27.30 -18.15
N PHE A 88 10.81 -27.78 -19.29
CA PHE A 88 10.62 -27.14 -20.57
C PHE A 88 9.15 -27.14 -21.00
N LEU A 89 8.45 -28.25 -20.85
CA LEU A 89 7.03 -28.33 -21.17
C LEU A 89 6.19 -27.37 -20.31
N TYR A 90 6.53 -27.20 -19.03
CA TYR A 90 5.87 -26.22 -18.18
C TYR A 90 5.99 -24.80 -18.73
N TYR A 91 7.18 -24.35 -19.08
CA TYR A 91 7.37 -23.01 -19.66
C TYR A 91 6.72 -22.88 -21.04
N LEU A 92 6.79 -23.92 -21.87
CA LEU A 92 6.15 -23.96 -23.19
C LEU A 92 4.62 -23.79 -23.07
N LEU A 93 3.97 -24.58 -22.23
CA LEU A 93 2.52 -24.50 -22.03
C LEU A 93 2.08 -23.16 -21.42
N THR A 94 2.89 -22.61 -20.53
CA THR A 94 2.66 -21.26 -19.96
C THR A 94 2.72 -20.20 -21.05
N TYR A 95 3.70 -20.28 -21.93
CA TYR A 95 3.83 -19.37 -23.09
C TYR A 95 2.67 -19.51 -24.08
N CYS A 96 2.17 -20.73 -24.30
CA CYS A 96 1.06 -21.00 -25.23
C CYS A 96 -0.26 -20.33 -24.85
N ASN A 97 -0.41 -19.85 -23.60
CA ASN A 97 -1.64 -19.21 -23.10
C ASN A 97 -2.92 -19.97 -23.52
N LEU A 98 -3.06 -21.20 -23.02
CA LEU A 98 -4.11 -22.12 -23.43
C LEU A 98 -5.54 -21.58 -23.23
N ARG A 99 -5.73 -20.54 -22.42
CA ARG A 99 -7.04 -19.90 -22.22
C ARG A 99 -7.63 -19.34 -23.51
N GLN A 100 -6.81 -18.89 -24.46
CA GLN A 100 -7.29 -18.37 -25.75
C GLN A 100 -8.06 -19.42 -26.58
N TYR A 101 -7.92 -20.72 -26.27
CA TYR A 101 -8.60 -21.83 -26.95
C TYR A 101 -9.86 -22.31 -26.19
N SER A 102 -10.38 -21.51 -25.25
CA SER A 102 -11.62 -21.85 -24.52
C SER A 102 -12.87 -21.64 -25.39
N ASN A 103 -13.88 -22.48 -25.16
CA ASN A 103 -15.08 -22.54 -26.01
C ASN A 103 -16.25 -21.64 -25.58
N SER A 104 -16.21 -21.00 -24.39
CA SER A 104 -17.35 -20.29 -23.82
C SER A 104 -16.92 -19.00 -23.13
N THR A 105 -17.78 -17.97 -23.20
CA THR A 105 -17.56 -16.68 -22.52
C THR A 105 -18.15 -16.66 -21.12
N ALA A 106 -19.26 -17.34 -20.84
CA ALA A 106 -19.92 -17.33 -19.53
C ALA A 106 -19.20 -18.24 -18.52
N GLN A 107 -18.84 -19.45 -18.93
CA GLN A 107 -18.03 -20.37 -18.14
C GLN A 107 -16.97 -20.99 -19.06
N PRO A 108 -15.81 -20.35 -19.21
CA PRO A 108 -14.76 -20.83 -20.11
C PRO A 108 -14.32 -22.25 -19.78
N VAL A 109 -14.20 -23.07 -20.80
CA VAL A 109 -13.75 -24.47 -20.71
C VAL A 109 -12.79 -24.79 -21.83
N ILE A 110 -11.68 -25.45 -21.51
CA ILE A 110 -10.78 -26.05 -22.49
C ILE A 110 -10.96 -27.59 -22.55
N SER A 111 -10.62 -28.17 -23.66
CA SER A 111 -10.69 -29.60 -23.91
C SER A 111 -9.52 -30.08 -24.76
N GLY A 112 -9.27 -31.38 -24.78
CA GLY A 112 -8.26 -31.95 -25.69
C GLY A 112 -8.51 -31.53 -27.15
N LYS A 113 -9.78 -31.52 -27.57
CA LYS A 113 -10.15 -31.12 -28.94
C LYS A 113 -9.69 -29.69 -29.28
N THR A 114 -9.69 -28.80 -28.30
CA THR A 114 -9.34 -27.40 -28.56
C THR A 114 -7.85 -27.09 -28.37
N ILE A 115 -7.13 -27.85 -27.55
CA ILE A 115 -5.70 -27.58 -27.30
C ILE A 115 -4.76 -28.50 -28.09
N TYR A 116 -5.18 -29.71 -28.45
CA TYR A 116 -4.33 -30.65 -29.21
C TYR A 116 -3.86 -30.11 -30.56
N PRO A 117 -4.63 -29.32 -31.33
CA PRO A 117 -4.17 -28.74 -32.60
C PRO A 117 -3.11 -27.64 -32.47
N VAL A 118 -2.82 -27.18 -31.24
CA VAL A 118 -1.84 -26.11 -31.00
C VAL A 118 -0.46 -26.58 -31.48
N HIS A 119 0.18 -25.79 -32.34
CA HIS A 119 1.51 -26.08 -32.84
C HIS A 119 2.57 -25.70 -31.81
N VAL A 120 3.48 -26.63 -31.55
CA VAL A 120 4.54 -26.48 -30.54
C VAL A 120 5.89 -26.91 -31.10
N PRO A 121 6.99 -26.22 -30.71
CA PRO A 121 8.34 -26.63 -31.12
C PRO A 121 8.82 -27.82 -30.26
N VAL A 122 9.59 -28.71 -30.88
CA VAL A 122 10.26 -29.85 -30.25
C VAL A 122 11.76 -29.71 -30.47
N PRO A 123 12.49 -28.94 -29.64
CA PRO A 123 13.94 -28.91 -29.68
C PRO A 123 14.53 -30.24 -29.14
N PRO A 124 15.80 -30.56 -29.45
CA PRO A 124 16.49 -31.65 -28.75
C PRO A 124 16.51 -31.47 -27.23
N ILE A 125 16.44 -32.56 -26.47
CA ILE A 125 16.39 -32.51 -24.98
C ILE A 125 17.53 -31.68 -24.36
N LYS A 126 18.73 -31.75 -24.92
CA LYS A 126 19.86 -30.93 -24.46
C LYS A 126 19.62 -29.43 -24.63
N GLU A 127 18.95 -29.06 -25.69
CA GLU A 127 18.58 -27.66 -25.97
C GLU A 127 17.43 -27.21 -25.08
N GLN A 128 16.41 -28.05 -24.86
CA GLN A 128 15.33 -27.77 -23.90
C GLN A 128 15.89 -27.43 -22.52
N ARG A 129 16.81 -28.21 -21.99
CA ARG A 129 17.46 -27.95 -20.70
C ARG A 129 18.22 -26.63 -20.67
N LYS A 130 18.98 -26.31 -21.72
CA LYS A 130 19.66 -25.00 -21.82
C LYS A 130 18.69 -23.84 -21.85
N ILE A 131 17.53 -24.00 -22.51
CA ILE A 131 16.47 -22.98 -22.53
C ILE A 131 15.91 -22.80 -21.12
N VAL A 132 15.60 -23.88 -20.41
CA VAL A 132 15.10 -23.84 -19.03
C VAL A 132 16.11 -23.14 -18.11
N GLU A 133 17.38 -23.56 -18.13
CA GLU A 133 18.45 -22.93 -17.35
C GLU A 133 18.51 -21.41 -17.59
N LYS A 134 18.35 -20.99 -18.86
CA LYS A 134 18.39 -19.57 -19.19
C LYS A 134 17.15 -18.81 -18.72
N ILE A 135 15.95 -19.42 -18.81
CA ILE A 135 14.71 -18.85 -18.30
C ILE A 135 14.80 -18.71 -16.78
N GLU A 136 15.20 -19.75 -16.07
CA GLU A 136 15.32 -19.73 -14.59
C GLU A 136 16.35 -18.71 -14.12
N PHE A 137 17.48 -18.60 -14.83
CA PHE A 137 18.46 -17.55 -14.57
C PHE A 137 17.86 -16.15 -14.66
N TRP A 138 17.15 -15.84 -15.76
CA TRP A 138 16.54 -14.52 -15.92
C TRP A 138 15.41 -14.25 -14.91
N LEU A 139 14.56 -15.24 -14.62
CA LEU A 139 13.53 -15.12 -13.59
C LEU A 139 14.13 -14.86 -12.21
N SER A 140 15.24 -15.54 -11.88
CA SER A 140 15.98 -15.27 -10.65
C SER A 140 16.54 -13.84 -10.61
N CYS A 141 17.12 -13.34 -11.70
CA CYS A 141 17.59 -11.96 -11.78
C CYS A 141 16.45 -10.95 -11.60
N ILE A 142 15.30 -11.18 -12.26
CA ILE A 142 14.11 -10.32 -12.13
C ILE A 142 13.63 -10.29 -10.67
N SER A 143 13.49 -11.45 -10.04
CA SER A 143 13.07 -11.55 -8.64
C SER A 143 14.04 -10.84 -7.68
N GLN A 144 15.34 -10.92 -7.94
CA GLN A 144 16.35 -10.20 -7.15
C GLN A 144 16.25 -8.68 -7.34
N LEU A 145 15.99 -8.22 -8.55
CA LEU A 145 15.78 -6.80 -8.84
C LEU A 145 14.51 -6.27 -8.14
N GLU A 146 13.39 -6.97 -8.24
CA GLU A 146 12.13 -6.62 -7.59
C GLU A 146 12.30 -6.55 -6.06
N PHE A 147 12.97 -7.55 -5.48
CA PHE A 147 13.28 -7.55 -4.04
C PHE A 147 14.16 -6.37 -3.65
N SER A 148 15.19 -6.06 -4.44
CA SER A 148 16.10 -4.94 -4.19
C SER A 148 15.38 -3.60 -4.26
N GLN A 149 14.53 -3.40 -5.27
CA GLN A 149 13.69 -2.19 -5.40
C GLN A 149 12.74 -2.02 -4.22
N SER A 150 12.05 -3.09 -3.81
CA SER A 150 11.17 -3.09 -2.64
C SER A 150 11.93 -2.70 -1.36
N LYS A 151 13.13 -3.25 -1.17
CA LYS A 151 14.00 -2.92 -0.03
C LYS A 151 14.42 -1.45 -0.03
N VAL A 152 14.80 -0.88 -1.19
CA VAL A 152 15.18 0.53 -1.30
C VAL A 152 13.99 1.44 -0.98
N LYS A 153 12.78 1.17 -1.52
CA LYS A 153 11.56 1.91 -1.19
C LYS A 153 11.26 1.89 0.31
N SER A 154 11.36 0.73 0.94
CA SER A 154 11.21 0.60 2.40
C SER A 154 12.23 1.43 3.17
N THR A 155 13.50 1.41 2.73
CA THR A 155 14.57 2.19 3.36
C THR A 155 14.32 3.69 3.20
N ILE A 156 13.90 4.17 2.04
CA ILE A 156 13.54 5.58 1.82
C ILE A 156 12.46 6.02 2.81
N LYS A 157 11.41 5.21 2.98
CA LYS A 157 10.34 5.50 3.97
C LYS A 157 10.87 5.60 5.39
N GLN A 158 11.78 4.71 5.78
CA GLN A 158 12.42 4.75 7.11
C GLN A 158 13.31 6.00 7.27
N VAL A 159 14.07 6.38 6.23
CA VAL A 159 14.90 7.58 6.25
C VAL A 159 14.05 8.84 6.36
N LYS A 160 12.94 8.95 5.60
CA LYS A 160 11.99 10.08 5.73
C LYS A 160 11.43 10.18 7.16
N SER A 161 11.01 9.06 7.75
CA SER A 161 10.56 9.04 9.15
C SER A 161 11.66 9.48 10.11
N LYS A 162 12.91 9.04 9.90
CA LYS A 162 14.04 9.45 10.75
C LYS A 162 14.40 10.92 10.60
N ILE A 163 14.28 11.49 9.40
CA ILE A 163 14.46 12.93 9.17
C ILE A 163 13.43 13.73 9.99
N LEU A 164 12.16 13.32 9.96
CA LEU A 164 11.11 13.94 10.77
C LEU A 164 11.37 13.82 12.27
N ASP A 165 11.81 12.65 12.73
CA ASP A 165 12.19 12.44 14.12
C ASP A 165 13.32 13.39 14.57
N LEU A 166 14.37 13.51 13.75
CA LEU A 166 15.47 14.44 14.02
C LEU A 166 14.98 15.91 14.02
N ALA A 167 14.06 16.25 13.12
CA ALA A 167 13.49 17.59 13.01
C ALA A 167 12.74 18.00 14.27
N ILE A 168 11.81 17.16 14.72
CA ILE A 168 10.98 17.47 15.89
C ILE A 168 11.76 17.43 17.22
N HIS A 169 12.93 16.80 17.26
CA HIS A 169 13.81 16.77 18.43
C HIS A 169 14.96 17.79 18.36
N GLY A 170 14.93 18.73 17.40
CA GLY A 170 15.92 19.80 17.23
C GLY A 170 17.32 19.31 16.90
N LYS A 171 17.42 18.16 16.18
CA LYS A 171 18.68 17.51 15.79
C LYS A 171 18.95 17.57 14.28
N LEU A 172 18.03 18.15 13.50
CA LEU A 172 18.12 18.17 12.04
C LEU A 172 18.95 19.37 11.53
N VAL A 173 18.86 20.50 12.21
CA VAL A 173 19.56 21.75 11.87
C VAL A 173 20.29 22.28 13.08
N GLN A 174 21.32 23.09 12.82
CA GLN A 174 22.04 23.78 13.90
C GLN A 174 21.12 24.86 14.54
N GLN A 175 21.12 24.91 15.85
CA GLN A 175 20.41 25.93 16.61
C GLN A 175 21.21 27.24 16.62
N ASP A 176 20.51 28.36 16.49
CA ASP A 176 21.12 29.69 16.61
C ASP A 176 20.73 30.27 17.98
N PRO A 177 21.72 30.62 18.84
CA PRO A 177 21.45 31.25 20.14
C PRO A 177 20.73 32.60 20.07
N ASN A 178 20.79 33.25 18.90
CA ASN A 178 20.14 34.55 18.66
C ASN A 178 18.69 34.45 18.20
N ASP A 179 18.21 33.24 17.90
CA ASP A 179 16.81 33.05 17.56
C ASP A 179 15.90 33.45 18.73
N GLU A 180 14.82 34.16 18.42
CA GLU A 180 13.82 34.54 19.42
C GLU A 180 13.15 33.26 19.97
N PRO A 181 13.12 33.03 21.29
CA PRO A 181 12.49 31.84 21.87
C PRO A 181 11.04 31.68 21.43
N ALA A 182 10.60 30.43 21.20
CA ALA A 182 9.22 30.12 20.79
C ALA A 182 8.18 30.64 21.81
N SER A 183 8.53 30.77 23.06
CA SER A 183 7.68 31.36 24.09
C SER A 183 7.29 32.80 23.81
N GLU A 184 8.19 33.61 23.21
CA GLU A 184 7.88 35.01 22.88
C GLU A 184 6.95 35.07 21.65
N LEU A 185 7.15 34.21 20.65
CA LEU A 185 6.21 34.04 19.55
C LEU A 185 4.81 33.70 20.06
N LEU A 186 4.70 32.77 20.99
CA LEU A 186 3.40 32.36 21.56
C LEU A 186 2.70 33.44 22.33
N LYS A 187 3.42 34.24 23.12
CA LYS A 187 2.83 35.41 23.81
C LYS A 187 2.15 36.37 22.84
N ARG A 188 2.71 36.52 21.62
CA ARG A 188 2.11 37.40 20.58
C ARG A 188 0.90 36.74 19.90
N ILE A 189 0.96 35.44 19.63
CA ILE A 189 -0.08 34.72 18.87
C ILE A 189 -1.27 34.36 19.79
N ASN A 190 -0.99 33.87 20.97
CA ASN A 190 -2.00 33.44 21.96
C ASN A 190 -1.50 33.65 23.40
N PRO A 191 -1.75 34.84 23.99
CA PRO A 191 -1.30 35.15 25.34
C PRO A 191 -1.83 34.24 26.45
N LYS A 192 -2.88 33.44 26.13
CA LYS A 192 -3.49 32.48 27.04
C LYS A 192 -2.90 31.07 26.95
N ALA A 193 -1.94 30.86 26.06
CA ALA A 193 -1.34 29.56 25.85
C ALA A 193 -0.51 29.14 27.10
N GLU A 194 -0.82 27.98 27.60
CA GLU A 194 -0.02 27.34 28.66
C GLU A 194 1.17 26.67 27.99
N ILE A 195 2.37 27.01 28.42
CA ILE A 195 3.64 26.51 27.94
C ILE A 195 4.19 25.52 28.94
N THR A 196 4.57 24.35 28.48
CA THR A 196 5.26 23.31 29.27
C THR A 196 6.67 23.14 28.74
N CYS A 197 7.67 23.15 29.62
CA CYS A 197 9.08 23.02 29.17
C CYS A 197 9.62 21.60 29.28
N ASP A 198 8.99 20.73 30.07
CA ASP A 198 9.42 19.36 30.28
C ASP A 198 8.24 18.38 30.37
N THR A 199 8.34 17.28 29.62
CA THR A 199 7.47 16.12 29.80
C THR A 199 8.28 14.82 29.71
N PRO A 200 7.92 13.78 30.50
CA PRO A 200 8.57 12.47 30.43
C PRO A 200 8.50 11.83 29.01
N GLN A 201 7.48 12.20 28.22
CA GLN A 201 7.20 11.65 26.91
C GLN A 201 8.09 12.21 25.79
N TYR A 202 8.57 13.46 25.93
CA TYR A 202 9.36 14.12 24.89
C TYR A 202 10.86 14.10 25.19
N GLY A 203 11.27 13.98 26.46
CA GLY A 203 12.65 14.14 26.89
C GLY A 203 13.06 15.62 27.01
N LYS A 204 14.39 15.90 26.94
CA LYS A 204 14.91 17.24 27.09
C LYS A 204 14.72 18.06 25.81
N LEU A 205 13.97 19.16 25.92
CA LEU A 205 13.80 20.13 24.85
C LEU A 205 15.09 20.89 24.55
N PRO A 206 15.35 21.24 23.25
CA PRO A 206 16.38 22.19 22.89
C PRO A 206 16.11 23.59 23.52
N LYS A 207 17.18 24.35 23.67
CA LYS A 207 17.07 25.73 24.18
C LYS A 207 16.22 26.59 23.26
N GLY A 208 15.31 27.38 23.81
CA GLY A 208 14.41 28.23 23.03
C GLY A 208 13.14 27.53 22.49
N TRP A 209 13.04 26.23 22.64
CA TRP A 209 11.84 25.47 22.31
C TRP A 209 10.84 25.43 23.46
N CYS A 210 9.58 25.17 23.14
CA CYS A 210 8.55 24.89 24.13
C CYS A 210 7.60 23.79 23.63
N LEU A 211 6.85 23.19 24.54
CA LEU A 211 5.72 22.32 24.23
C LEU A 211 4.42 23.07 24.39
N ILE A 212 3.52 22.89 23.44
CA ILE A 212 2.22 23.55 23.41
C ILE A 212 1.11 22.55 23.11
N GLN A 213 -0.01 22.64 23.82
CA GLN A 213 -1.18 21.83 23.48
C GLN A 213 -1.82 22.27 22.17
N GLY A 214 -2.37 21.28 21.43
CA GLY A 214 -3.00 21.53 20.13
C GLY A 214 -4.08 22.61 20.15
N LYS A 215 -4.88 22.66 21.22
CA LYS A 215 -5.93 23.68 21.40
C LYS A 215 -5.42 25.14 21.40
N TYR A 216 -4.15 25.34 21.72
CA TYR A 216 -3.51 26.67 21.70
C TYR A 216 -2.72 26.92 20.43
N LEU A 217 -2.27 25.86 19.76
CA LEU A 217 -1.52 25.93 18.50
C LEU A 217 -2.44 26.16 17.30
N TYR A 218 -3.59 25.47 17.29
CA TYR A 218 -4.56 25.53 16.20
C TYR A 218 -5.79 26.34 16.56
N LYS A 219 -6.34 27.05 15.59
CA LYS A 219 -7.62 27.75 15.72
C LYS A 219 -8.75 26.75 15.96
N PRO A 220 -9.79 27.12 16.70
CA PRO A 220 -10.97 26.28 16.86
C PRO A 220 -11.58 25.89 15.50
N MET A 221 -11.84 24.60 15.30
CA MET A 221 -12.51 24.13 14.09
C MET A 221 -13.88 24.77 13.92
N LYS A 222 -14.15 25.27 12.71
CA LYS A 222 -15.44 25.86 12.33
C LYS A 222 -16.28 24.85 11.55
N SER A 223 -17.56 24.79 11.85
CA SER A 223 -18.54 24.07 11.03
C SER A 223 -19.09 24.99 9.96
N THR A 224 -19.35 24.45 8.77
CA THR A 224 -19.99 25.16 7.66
C THR A 224 -20.98 24.20 6.98
N LYS A 225 -21.86 24.78 6.16
CA LYS A 225 -22.72 24.00 5.26
C LYS A 225 -22.33 24.30 3.82
N PRO A 226 -22.42 23.32 2.92
CA PRO A 226 -22.25 23.56 1.49
C PRO A 226 -23.18 24.67 1.02
N LYS A 227 -22.66 25.54 0.13
CA LYS A 227 -23.41 26.68 -0.46
C LYS A 227 -23.25 26.66 -1.98
N GLY A 228 -24.16 27.33 -2.69
CA GLY A 228 -24.16 27.35 -4.14
C GLY A 228 -24.67 26.06 -4.76
N SER A 229 -24.51 25.86 -6.06
CA SER A 229 -24.93 24.65 -6.78
C SER A 229 -23.95 23.49 -6.60
N PHE A 230 -22.66 23.79 -6.44
CA PHE A 230 -21.55 22.86 -6.26
C PHE A 230 -20.63 23.35 -5.17
N PHE A 231 -19.91 22.44 -4.55
CA PHE A 231 -18.84 22.73 -3.59
C PHE A 231 -17.68 21.74 -3.70
N ASN A 232 -16.50 22.18 -3.26
CA ASN A 232 -15.29 21.36 -3.20
C ASN A 232 -15.29 20.55 -1.90
N TYR A 233 -15.25 19.20 -2.03
CA TYR A 233 -15.29 18.28 -0.90
C TYR A 233 -14.02 17.48 -0.76
N ILE A 234 -13.52 17.41 0.47
CA ILE A 234 -12.36 16.58 0.85
C ILE A 234 -12.85 15.50 1.82
N ASP A 235 -12.78 14.25 1.39
CA ASP A 235 -13.00 13.09 2.25
C ASP A 235 -11.73 12.21 2.31
N ILE A 236 -11.82 11.05 2.98
CA ILE A 236 -10.67 10.18 3.19
C ILE A 236 -10.10 9.65 1.86
N ASP A 237 -10.95 9.43 0.86
CA ASP A 237 -10.56 8.92 -0.45
C ASP A 237 -9.92 10.01 -1.33
N SER A 238 -9.97 11.27 -0.90
CA SER A 238 -9.31 12.39 -1.57
C SER A 238 -7.80 12.45 -1.29
N ILE A 239 -7.32 11.68 -0.29
CA ILE A 239 -5.94 11.73 0.16
C ILE A 239 -5.16 10.51 -0.31
N ASP A 240 -4.07 10.73 -1.03
CA ASP A 240 -3.00 9.74 -1.21
C ASP A 240 -2.18 9.67 0.08
N ASN A 241 -2.38 8.62 0.88
CA ASN A 241 -1.68 8.46 2.15
C ASN A 241 -0.21 8.03 2.01
N ALA A 242 0.22 7.61 0.83
CA ALA A 242 1.62 7.32 0.55
C ALA A 242 2.41 8.61 0.30
N LYS A 243 1.82 9.56 -0.43
CA LYS A 243 2.39 10.88 -0.72
C LYS A 243 1.99 11.94 0.31
N GLN A 244 0.92 11.66 1.10
CA GLN A 244 0.34 12.60 2.06
C GLN A 244 -0.10 13.91 1.40
N SER A 245 -0.73 13.78 0.24
CA SER A 245 -1.25 14.85 -0.60
C SER A 245 -2.74 14.68 -0.87
N ILE A 246 -3.41 15.76 -1.21
CA ILE A 246 -4.77 15.73 -1.74
C ILE A 246 -4.65 15.62 -3.25
N ASP A 247 -4.88 14.42 -3.79
CA ASP A 247 -4.74 14.18 -5.23
C ASP A 247 -6.00 14.58 -6.00
N CYS A 248 -7.17 14.52 -5.37
CA CYS A 248 -8.44 14.86 -6.02
C CYS A 248 -9.41 15.51 -5.03
N VAL A 249 -9.67 16.80 -5.25
CA VAL A 249 -10.79 17.48 -4.60
C VAL A 249 -12.07 17.15 -5.36
N LYS A 250 -13.05 16.54 -4.67
CA LYS A 250 -14.32 16.14 -5.29
C LYS A 250 -15.24 17.36 -5.48
N VAL A 251 -15.70 17.59 -6.68
CA VAL A 251 -16.75 18.60 -6.94
C VAL A 251 -18.11 17.91 -6.77
N VAL A 252 -18.87 18.30 -5.76
CA VAL A 252 -20.15 17.67 -5.38
C VAL A 252 -21.28 18.66 -5.53
N LYS A 253 -22.41 18.21 -6.10
CA LYS A 253 -23.65 19.01 -6.09
C LYS A 253 -24.15 19.19 -4.67
N THR A 254 -24.55 20.41 -4.30
CA THR A 254 -25.00 20.73 -2.93
C THR A 254 -26.24 19.90 -2.52
N GLU A 255 -27.13 19.57 -3.45
CA GLU A 255 -28.29 18.70 -3.21
C GLU A 255 -27.90 17.28 -2.80
N ASN A 256 -26.71 16.81 -3.22
CA ASN A 256 -26.18 15.48 -2.94
C ASN A 256 -25.06 15.52 -1.88
N ALA A 257 -25.00 16.60 -1.08
CA ALA A 257 -23.95 16.77 -0.09
C ALA A 257 -23.98 15.65 0.96
N PRO A 258 -22.85 14.95 1.19
CA PRO A 258 -22.75 13.99 2.28
C PRO A 258 -23.04 14.67 3.62
N SER A 259 -23.75 13.99 4.52
CA SER A 259 -24.05 14.50 5.87
C SER A 259 -22.79 14.86 6.67
N ARG A 260 -21.65 14.27 6.31
CA ARG A 260 -20.33 14.53 6.92
C ARG A 260 -19.63 15.76 6.34
N ALA A 261 -20.12 16.39 5.27
CA ALA A 261 -19.50 17.55 4.65
C ALA A 261 -19.80 18.83 5.47
N SER A 262 -19.04 19.08 6.51
CA SER A 262 -19.30 20.19 7.43
C SER A 262 -18.09 20.85 8.07
N ARG A 263 -16.86 20.43 7.78
CA ARG A 263 -15.65 21.09 8.29
C ARG A 263 -15.19 22.17 7.34
N HIS A 264 -15.21 23.43 7.80
CA HIS A 264 -14.64 24.53 7.05
C HIS A 264 -13.12 24.39 6.98
N THR A 265 -12.55 24.58 5.79
CA THR A 265 -11.09 24.61 5.58
C THR A 265 -10.68 25.83 4.79
N GLN A 266 -9.41 26.22 4.91
CA GLN A 266 -8.75 27.28 4.15
C GLN A 266 -7.46 26.72 3.55
N LYS A 267 -6.94 27.36 2.52
CA LYS A 267 -5.64 27.02 1.96
C LYS A 267 -4.55 27.05 3.03
N GLY A 268 -3.76 25.99 3.08
CA GLY A 268 -2.69 25.82 4.06
C GLY A 268 -3.13 25.17 5.39
N ASP A 269 -4.42 24.95 5.61
CA ASP A 269 -4.88 24.10 6.72
C ASP A 269 -4.40 22.66 6.51
N ILE A 270 -4.26 21.91 7.60
CA ILE A 270 -3.88 20.52 7.56
C ILE A 270 -5.11 19.69 7.96
N VAL A 271 -5.51 18.76 7.12
CA VAL A 271 -6.53 17.77 7.46
C VAL A 271 -5.87 16.51 8.00
N PHE A 272 -6.29 16.08 9.18
CA PHE A 272 -5.80 14.88 9.87
C PHE A 272 -6.96 13.92 10.09
N SER A 273 -6.90 12.71 9.52
CA SER A 273 -7.95 11.71 9.74
C SER A 273 -7.94 11.20 11.16
N MET A 274 -9.05 11.43 11.87
CA MET A 274 -9.27 10.88 13.21
C MET A 274 -9.65 9.39 13.16
N VAL A 275 -10.07 8.89 12.01
CA VAL A 275 -10.41 7.48 11.79
C VAL A 275 -9.19 6.76 11.25
N ARG A 276 -8.77 5.68 11.91
CA ARG A 276 -7.57 4.91 11.56
C ARG A 276 -6.34 5.80 11.33
N PRO A 277 -5.95 6.62 12.31
CA PRO A 277 -4.87 7.60 12.15
C PRO A 277 -3.53 6.97 11.75
N TYR A 278 -3.31 5.68 12.07
CA TYR A 278 -2.15 4.92 11.62
C TYR A 278 -2.01 4.81 10.08
N LEU A 279 -3.09 5.02 9.32
CA LEU A 279 -3.02 5.07 7.86
C LEU A 279 -2.43 6.38 7.34
N LYS A 280 -2.20 7.37 8.22
CA LYS A 280 -1.61 8.67 7.88
C LYS A 280 -2.32 9.39 6.73
N ASN A 281 -3.67 9.35 6.71
CA ASN A 281 -4.44 10.22 5.81
C ASN A 281 -4.39 11.67 6.33
N ILE A 282 -3.28 12.33 6.04
CA ILE A 282 -2.92 13.67 6.49
C ILE A 282 -2.40 14.45 5.29
N ALA A 283 -2.96 15.63 5.03
CA ALA A 283 -2.53 16.44 3.90
C ALA A 283 -2.77 17.93 4.14
N ILE A 284 -2.08 18.78 3.39
CA ILE A 284 -2.32 20.23 3.34
C ILE A 284 -3.45 20.51 2.36
N VAL A 285 -4.39 21.34 2.76
CA VAL A 285 -5.50 21.81 1.91
C VAL A 285 -4.94 22.76 0.83
N PRO A 286 -5.16 22.44 -0.46
CA PRO A 286 -4.52 23.17 -1.56
C PRO A 286 -5.17 24.53 -1.82
N ASP A 287 -6.49 24.65 -1.61
CA ASP A 287 -7.28 25.81 -1.99
C ASP A 287 -8.22 26.27 -0.89
N ASN A 288 -8.65 27.54 -0.99
CA ASN A 288 -9.74 28.05 -0.17
C ASN A 288 -11.08 27.42 -0.57
N ASP A 289 -12.08 27.55 0.31
CA ASP A 289 -13.47 27.14 0.08
C ASP A 289 -13.68 25.63 -0.12
N CYS A 290 -12.76 24.80 0.36
CA CYS A 290 -13.00 23.39 0.48
C CYS A 290 -13.75 23.08 1.79
N ILE A 291 -14.63 22.08 1.74
CA ILE A 291 -15.32 21.53 2.91
C ILE A 291 -14.79 20.12 3.15
N ALA A 292 -14.26 19.86 4.35
CA ALA A 292 -13.79 18.55 4.69
C ALA A 292 -14.84 17.73 5.47
N SER A 293 -14.70 16.41 5.44
CA SER A 293 -15.51 15.48 6.20
C SER A 293 -15.33 15.68 7.71
N THR A 294 -16.38 15.39 8.48
CA THR A 294 -16.32 15.35 9.97
C THR A 294 -15.33 14.34 10.52
N GLY A 295 -14.89 13.36 9.71
CA GLY A 295 -13.83 12.42 10.07
C GLY A 295 -12.43 13.05 10.20
N PHE A 296 -12.28 14.29 9.74
CA PHE A 296 -11.03 15.03 9.90
C PHE A 296 -11.04 15.98 11.09
N TYR A 297 -9.90 16.06 11.75
CA TYR A 297 -9.51 17.23 12.52
C TYR A 297 -8.83 18.21 11.55
N VAL A 298 -9.32 19.45 11.51
CA VAL A 298 -8.73 20.51 10.69
C VAL A 298 -7.79 21.32 11.56
N CYS A 299 -6.49 21.19 11.31
CA CYS A 299 -5.45 21.96 11.97
C CYS A 299 -5.25 23.26 11.19
N SER A 300 -5.83 24.36 11.70
CA SER A 300 -5.60 25.70 11.17
C SER A 300 -4.60 26.42 12.08
N PRO A 301 -3.29 26.48 11.72
CA PRO A 301 -2.31 27.15 12.57
C PRO A 301 -2.68 28.61 12.86
N SER A 302 -2.41 29.06 14.06
CA SER A 302 -2.71 30.44 14.48
C SER A 302 -1.90 31.48 13.68
N ASN A 303 -0.71 31.09 13.19
CA ASN A 303 0.09 31.83 12.22
C ASN A 303 0.33 30.96 10.98
N VAL A 304 0.07 31.51 9.78
CA VAL A 304 0.24 30.81 8.50
C VAL A 304 1.71 30.43 8.24
N GLU A 305 2.66 31.22 8.70
CA GLU A 305 4.10 30.99 8.52
C GLU A 305 4.56 29.64 9.12
N ILE A 306 3.88 29.16 10.17
CA ILE A 306 4.21 27.88 10.82
C ILE A 306 3.49 26.66 10.21
N SER A 307 2.65 26.86 9.20
CA SER A 307 1.79 25.80 8.64
C SER A 307 2.58 24.59 8.14
N LYS A 308 3.65 24.82 7.39
CA LYS A 308 4.50 23.72 6.90
C LYS A 308 5.21 22.96 8.02
N TYR A 309 5.69 23.67 9.04
CA TYR A 309 6.28 23.00 10.20
C TYR A 309 5.23 22.14 10.92
N CYS A 310 4.05 22.71 11.20
CA CYS A 310 2.95 21.98 11.79
C CYS A 310 2.58 20.72 10.97
N TYR A 311 2.58 20.81 9.64
CA TYR A 311 2.33 19.66 8.78
C TYR A 311 3.37 18.55 9.01
N TYR A 312 4.67 18.86 9.02
CA TYR A 312 5.71 17.87 9.27
C TYR A 312 5.62 17.26 10.67
N VAL A 313 5.23 18.03 11.66
CA VAL A 313 4.96 17.50 13.01
C VAL A 313 3.76 16.56 12.99
N MET A 314 2.66 16.91 12.29
CA MET A 314 1.46 16.07 12.22
C MET A 314 1.68 14.74 11.52
N ILE A 315 2.53 14.67 10.49
CA ILE A 315 2.85 13.41 9.79
C ILE A 315 3.93 12.58 10.47
N SER A 316 4.61 13.13 11.49
CA SER A 316 5.68 12.44 12.22
C SER A 316 5.16 11.24 13.02
N ASP A 317 6.04 10.26 13.24
CA ASP A 317 5.70 9.11 14.08
C ASP A 317 5.45 9.51 15.54
N TYR A 318 6.07 10.59 16.03
CA TYR A 318 5.77 11.16 17.34
C TYR A 318 4.28 11.49 17.49
N THR A 319 3.70 12.19 16.53
CA THR A 319 2.29 12.57 16.59
C THR A 319 1.38 11.38 16.28
N VAL A 320 1.63 10.67 15.20
CA VAL A 320 0.72 9.59 14.75
C VAL A 320 0.74 8.42 15.73
N SER A 321 1.91 7.91 16.08
CA SER A 321 2.02 6.78 17.03
C SER A 321 1.59 7.16 18.44
N GLY A 322 1.85 8.40 18.87
CA GLY A 322 1.39 8.91 20.13
C GLY A 322 -0.14 9.00 20.19
N LEU A 323 -0.78 9.53 19.16
CA LEU A 323 -2.24 9.63 19.09
C LEU A 323 -2.92 8.27 18.94
N ASN A 324 -2.28 7.30 18.29
CA ASN A 324 -2.81 5.93 18.16
C ASN A 324 -3.10 5.26 19.50
N GLN A 325 -2.43 5.67 20.57
CA GLN A 325 -2.67 5.14 21.93
C GLN A 325 -4.08 5.48 22.47
N PHE A 326 -4.72 6.50 21.92
CA PHE A 326 -6.07 6.93 22.30
C PHE A 326 -7.18 6.33 21.44
N MET A 327 -6.84 5.48 20.45
CA MET A 327 -7.83 4.87 19.57
C MET A 327 -8.84 4.02 20.34
N LYS A 328 -10.11 4.14 19.95
CA LYS A 328 -11.23 3.35 20.45
C LYS A 328 -12.05 2.78 19.30
N GLY A 329 -12.64 1.60 19.52
CA GLY A 329 -13.48 0.89 18.53
C GLY A 329 -12.74 -0.20 17.76
N ASP A 330 -13.43 -1.31 17.47
CA ASP A 330 -12.83 -2.52 16.86
C ASP A 330 -12.78 -2.44 15.34
N ASN A 331 -13.90 -2.14 14.67
CA ASN A 331 -13.99 -2.16 13.20
C ASN A 331 -13.43 -0.89 12.53
N SER A 332 -13.56 0.25 13.20
CA SER A 332 -13.10 1.55 12.70
C SER A 332 -12.48 2.34 13.85
N PRO A 333 -11.28 1.93 14.34
CA PRO A 333 -10.65 2.58 15.48
C PRO A 333 -10.40 4.06 15.18
N SER A 334 -10.78 4.92 16.13
CA SER A 334 -10.71 6.37 15.95
C SER A 334 -10.28 7.06 17.24
N ILE A 335 -9.73 8.24 17.08
CA ILE A 335 -9.41 9.19 18.14
C ILE A 335 -10.45 10.31 18.17
N ASN A 336 -10.49 11.05 19.28
CA ASN A 336 -11.38 12.19 19.45
C ASN A 336 -10.63 13.50 19.19
N LYS A 337 -11.39 14.57 18.97
CA LYS A 337 -10.87 15.94 18.88
C LYS A 337 -10.04 16.32 20.12
N SER A 338 -10.50 15.95 21.31
CA SER A 338 -9.82 16.24 22.59
C SER A 338 -8.43 15.62 22.68
N ASP A 339 -8.19 14.48 22.01
CA ASP A 339 -6.90 13.80 22.05
C ASP A 339 -5.85 14.64 21.31
N ILE A 340 -6.21 15.27 20.19
CA ILE A 340 -5.34 16.20 19.44
C ILE A 340 -5.25 17.55 20.17
N ASP A 341 -6.36 18.06 20.69
CA ASP A 341 -6.39 19.33 21.42
C ASP A 341 -5.45 19.32 22.65
N ASN A 342 -5.33 18.19 23.31
CA ASN A 342 -4.50 18.02 24.51
C ASN A 342 -3.10 17.45 24.19
N TRP A 343 -2.85 17.00 22.96
CA TRP A 343 -1.52 16.52 22.55
C TRP A 343 -0.50 17.66 22.61
N LEU A 344 0.69 17.36 23.09
CA LEU A 344 1.78 18.33 23.22
C LEU A 344 2.61 18.34 21.93
N PHE A 345 2.67 19.49 21.29
CA PHE A 345 3.44 19.70 20.07
C PHE A 345 4.72 20.48 20.37
N PRO A 346 5.90 20.01 19.89
CA PRO A 346 7.15 20.74 20.00
C PRO A 346 7.11 21.97 19.08
N LEU A 347 7.47 23.11 19.61
CA LEU A 347 7.50 24.37 18.89
C LEU A 347 8.88 25.03 19.01
N PRO A 348 9.68 25.08 17.94
CA PRO A 348 10.95 25.80 17.87
C PRO A 348 10.75 27.30 17.69
N PRO A 349 11.81 28.11 17.85
CA PRO A 349 11.87 29.47 17.31
C PRO A 349 11.42 29.55 15.87
N LEU A 350 10.74 30.63 15.47
CA LEU A 350 10.16 30.76 14.12
C LEU A 350 11.22 30.63 13.00
N THR A 351 12.35 31.27 13.18
CA THR A 351 13.47 31.19 12.24
C THR A 351 14.04 29.78 12.13
N GLU A 352 14.10 29.05 13.23
CA GLU A 352 14.49 27.64 13.25
C GLU A 352 13.46 26.75 12.54
N GLN A 353 12.14 27.01 12.71
CA GLN A 353 11.09 26.29 11.96
C GLN A 353 11.30 26.41 10.45
N HIS A 354 11.64 27.59 9.94
CA HIS A 354 11.93 27.81 8.52
C HIS A 354 13.15 27.00 8.06
N ARG A 355 14.24 26.98 8.86
CA ARG A 355 15.43 26.17 8.57
C ARG A 355 15.13 24.68 8.56
N ILE A 356 14.33 24.20 9.52
CA ILE A 356 13.89 22.82 9.62
C ILE A 356 13.08 22.43 8.38
N VAL A 357 12.07 23.24 8.01
CA VAL A 357 11.21 22.98 6.83
C VAL A 357 12.05 22.93 5.57
N ALA A 358 12.91 23.92 5.33
CA ALA A 358 13.78 23.96 4.16
C ALA A 358 14.68 22.71 4.07
N LYS A 359 15.22 22.24 5.21
CA LYS A 359 16.07 21.06 5.25
C LYS A 359 15.31 19.77 5.02
N ILE A 360 14.09 19.65 5.55
CA ILE A 360 13.21 18.50 5.27
C ILE A 360 12.89 18.43 3.77
N GLU A 361 12.46 19.57 3.19
CA GLU A 361 12.09 19.66 1.77
C GLU A 361 13.28 19.31 0.85
N GLU A 362 14.49 19.81 1.17
CA GLU A 362 15.72 19.45 0.46
C GLU A 362 15.98 17.94 0.48
N LEU A 363 15.97 17.32 1.67
CA LEU A 363 16.26 15.91 1.85
C LEU A 363 15.19 15.02 1.23
N PHE A 364 13.91 15.38 1.38
CA PHE A 364 12.81 14.64 0.78
C PHE A 364 12.87 14.69 -0.73
N ALA A 365 13.16 15.84 -1.33
CA ALA A 365 13.32 15.96 -2.78
C ALA A 365 14.47 15.09 -3.33
N GLN A 366 15.56 14.92 -2.57
CA GLN A 366 16.64 13.99 -2.93
C GLN A 366 16.19 12.54 -2.88
N LEU A 367 15.47 12.15 -1.83
CA LEU A 367 14.93 10.79 -1.67
C LEU A 367 13.88 10.47 -2.73
N ASP A 368 13.00 11.43 -3.07
CA ASP A 368 12.00 11.28 -4.12
C ASP A 368 12.62 11.09 -5.50
N LYS A 369 13.74 11.77 -5.80
CA LYS A 369 14.52 11.54 -7.03
C LYS A 369 15.08 10.13 -7.09
N ILE A 370 15.60 9.62 -5.98
CA ILE A 370 16.09 8.23 -5.91
C ILE A 370 14.93 7.27 -6.13
N GLU A 371 13.79 7.49 -5.48
CA GLU A 371 12.60 6.64 -5.62
C GLU A 371 12.05 6.64 -7.06
N ALA A 372 12.05 7.79 -7.72
CA ALA A 372 11.61 7.91 -9.11
C ALA A 372 12.56 7.25 -10.12
N SER A 373 13.81 6.97 -9.74
CA SER A 373 14.80 6.27 -10.58
C SER A 373 14.76 4.74 -10.46
N LEU A 374 13.95 4.20 -9.54
CA LEU A 374 13.75 2.77 -9.32
C LEU A 374 12.70 2.18 -10.26
#